data_4b86c373915cdfe1bab3c5bf0108d265
#
_entry.id   4b86c373915cdfe1bab3c5bf0108d265
#
_cell.length_a   1.000
_cell.length_b   1.000
_cell.length_c   1.000
_cell.angle_alpha   90.00
_cell.angle_beta   90.00
_cell.angle_gamma   90.00
#
_symmetry.space_group_name_H-M   'P 1'
#
loop_
_entity.id
_entity.type
_entity.pdbx_description
1 polymer ?
#
loop_
_entity_poly.entity_id
_entity_poly.type
_entity_poly.pdbx_seq_one_letter_code
_entity_poly.pdbx_strand_id
1 'polypeptide(L)'
;MTPDESSPGPVEAEVVLAVVPVAGAAISTLGGLLGSETISASDDVIARVDELQFDLGEGPCWDAIATGRPVLEPDLRGSPSRTWPAFSRALADSAVAALFAIPLNVGPLRIGAIDLYDVRPRPLEGDDLARAVAVAADVSRTVLRQAIEESGLEEAPAAARPRSRRRIHQATGFVIAQLDVSADDAELLIRARAFAEGRTMLEVADDILTRSRRFTIRGGEIQDER
;
A
#
# COMPACT_ATOMS: atom_id res chain seq x y z
N MET A 1 8.54 32.12 25.03
CA MET A 1 8.11 31.56 23.74
C MET A 1 8.32 30.06 23.87
N THR A 2 7.30 29.36 24.38
CA THR A 2 7.29 27.93 24.58
C THR A 2 7.16 27.26 23.21
N PRO A 3 7.90 26.18 22.91
CA PRO A 3 7.70 25.40 21.69
C PRO A 3 6.28 24.86 21.72
N ASP A 4 5.57 24.98 20.62
CA ASP A 4 4.27 24.31 20.39
C ASP A 4 4.51 22.81 20.27
N GLU A 5 4.22 22.06 21.34
CA GLU A 5 4.36 20.60 21.44
C GLU A 5 3.19 19.85 20.78
N SER A 6 2.43 20.47 19.87
CA SER A 6 1.14 19.94 19.41
C SER A 6 1.14 19.30 18.01
N SER A 7 2.23 19.31 17.28
CA SER A 7 2.28 18.53 16.01
C SER A 7 2.75 17.12 16.30
N PRO A 8 1.89 16.10 16.12
CA PRO A 8 2.35 14.72 16.20
C PRO A 8 3.42 14.49 15.13
N GLY A 9 4.52 13.86 15.53
CA GLY A 9 5.58 13.45 14.60
C GLY A 9 5.06 12.55 13.48
N PRO A 10 5.91 12.25 12.48
CA PRO A 10 5.53 11.33 11.40
C PRO A 10 5.07 10.00 11.97
N VAL A 11 4.07 9.40 11.31
CA VAL A 11 3.60 8.06 11.69
C VAL A 11 4.65 7.05 11.27
N GLU A 12 5.20 6.32 12.23
CA GLU A 12 6.25 5.33 12.01
C GLU A 12 5.78 3.93 12.39
N ALA A 13 6.22 2.92 11.63
CA ALA A 13 5.86 1.52 11.86
C ALA A 13 6.32 1.00 13.23
N GLU A 14 7.36 1.61 13.81
CA GLU A 14 7.90 1.33 15.14
C GLU A 14 6.86 1.52 16.25
N VAL A 15 5.92 2.43 16.09
CA VAL A 15 4.80 2.61 17.03
C VAL A 15 3.97 1.33 17.16
N VAL A 16 3.81 0.61 16.06
CA VAL A 16 3.07 -0.66 16.03
C VAL A 16 3.90 -1.76 16.71
N LEU A 17 5.19 -1.85 16.38
CA LEU A 17 6.11 -2.85 16.96
C LEU A 17 6.31 -2.67 18.46
N ALA A 18 6.15 -1.46 18.97
CA ALA A 18 6.23 -1.19 20.41
C ALA A 18 5.09 -1.87 21.22
N VAL A 19 3.97 -2.20 20.58
CA VAL A 19 2.78 -2.74 21.28
C VAL A 19 2.33 -4.11 20.76
N VAL A 20 2.70 -4.48 19.52
CA VAL A 20 2.34 -5.78 18.93
C VAL A 20 3.62 -6.59 18.72
N PRO A 21 3.74 -7.80 19.31
CA PRO A 21 4.97 -8.60 19.22
C PRO A 21 5.01 -9.39 17.90
N VAL A 22 5.39 -8.74 16.79
CA VAL A 22 5.55 -9.30 15.45
C VAL A 22 6.94 -8.95 14.91
N ALA A 23 7.35 -9.60 13.82
CA ALA A 23 8.68 -9.40 13.24
C ALA A 23 8.82 -8.05 12.54
N GLY A 24 7.75 -7.56 11.89
CA GLY A 24 7.76 -6.26 11.25
C GLY A 24 6.37 -5.76 10.91
N ALA A 25 6.29 -4.47 10.59
CA ALA A 25 5.06 -3.75 10.30
C ALA A 25 5.25 -2.75 9.16
N ALA A 26 4.22 -2.58 8.32
CA ALA A 26 4.11 -1.46 7.38
C ALA A 26 2.76 -0.76 7.54
N ILE A 27 2.76 0.53 7.29
CA ILE A 27 1.57 1.38 7.33
C ILE A 27 1.40 1.99 5.94
N SER A 28 0.23 1.77 5.33
CA SER A 28 -0.03 2.23 3.98
C SER A 28 -1.42 2.82 3.84
N THR A 29 -1.54 3.91 3.07
CA THR A 29 -2.82 4.32 2.50
C THR A 29 -3.04 3.57 1.19
N LEU A 30 -4.31 3.29 0.86
CA LEU A 30 -4.66 2.54 -0.33
C LEU A 30 -5.95 3.09 -0.93
N GLY A 31 -5.82 3.68 -2.11
CA GLY A 31 -6.94 4.19 -2.92
C GLY A 31 -7.73 5.34 -2.27
N GLY A 32 -8.88 5.64 -2.84
CA GLY A 32 -9.83 6.59 -2.27
C GLY A 32 -9.30 8.00 -2.08
N LEU A 33 -9.59 8.58 -0.91
CA LEU A 33 -9.35 9.99 -0.59
C LEU A 33 -7.86 10.36 -0.48
N LEU A 34 -7.03 9.44 0.02
CA LEU A 34 -5.63 9.72 0.36
C LEU A 34 -4.62 9.19 -0.66
N GLY A 35 -5.11 8.56 -1.74
CA GLY A 35 -4.25 7.88 -2.70
C GLY A 35 -3.64 6.59 -2.13
N SER A 36 -2.70 6.00 -2.88
CA SER A 36 -2.01 4.77 -2.46
C SER A 36 -0.55 5.09 -2.17
N GLU A 37 -0.15 4.96 -0.90
CA GLU A 37 1.21 5.30 -0.45
C GLU A 37 1.63 4.43 0.74
N THR A 38 2.88 3.93 0.73
CA THR A 38 3.51 3.39 1.94
C THR A 38 3.99 4.57 2.79
N ILE A 39 3.40 4.73 3.97
CA ILE A 39 3.76 5.81 4.90
C ILE A 39 5.05 5.44 5.63
N SER A 40 5.13 4.20 6.12
CA SER A 40 6.29 3.71 6.86
C SER A 40 6.35 2.18 6.78
N ALA A 41 7.56 1.63 6.78
CA ALA A 41 7.83 0.20 6.89
C ALA A 41 9.04 -0.01 7.82
N SER A 42 8.96 -0.99 8.72
CA SER A 42 10.00 -1.24 9.72
C SER A 42 11.25 -1.90 9.14
N ASP A 43 11.12 -2.58 8.02
CA ASP A 43 12.20 -3.31 7.36
C ASP A 43 11.88 -3.58 5.88
N ASP A 44 12.89 -4.03 5.14
CA ASP A 44 12.80 -4.31 3.70
C ASP A 44 11.85 -5.47 3.37
N VAL A 45 11.65 -6.42 4.31
CA VAL A 45 10.78 -7.58 4.08
C VAL A 45 9.33 -7.13 3.98
N ILE A 46 8.87 -6.36 4.98
CA ILE A 46 7.48 -5.88 4.98
C ILE A 46 7.26 -4.78 3.92
N ALA A 47 8.27 -3.97 3.64
CA ALA A 47 8.21 -3.02 2.53
C ALA A 47 7.97 -3.74 1.20
N ARG A 48 8.64 -4.88 0.98
CA ARG A 48 8.44 -5.71 -0.22
C ARG A 48 7.07 -6.38 -0.25
N VAL A 49 6.55 -6.84 0.89
CA VAL A 49 5.19 -7.38 1.01
C VAL A 49 4.15 -6.35 0.59
N ASP A 50 4.26 -5.13 1.14
CA ASP A 50 3.37 -4.02 0.82
C ASP A 50 3.42 -3.64 -0.67
N GLU A 51 4.62 -3.56 -1.25
CA GLU A 51 4.80 -3.31 -2.68
C GLU A 51 4.15 -4.40 -3.56
N LEU A 52 4.32 -5.68 -3.19
CA LEU A 52 3.71 -6.80 -3.92
C LEU A 52 2.18 -6.75 -3.87
N GLN A 53 1.57 -6.45 -2.73
CA GLN A 53 0.13 -6.30 -2.62
C GLN A 53 -0.38 -5.19 -3.52
N PHE A 54 0.34 -4.07 -3.56
CA PHE A 54 0.00 -2.94 -4.42
C PHE A 54 0.14 -3.30 -5.90
N ASP A 55 1.30 -3.85 -6.31
CA ASP A 55 1.59 -4.19 -7.71
C ASP A 55 0.60 -5.22 -8.28
N LEU A 56 0.23 -6.22 -7.47
CA LEU A 56 -0.66 -7.29 -7.91
C LEU A 56 -2.15 -6.94 -7.74
N GLY A 57 -2.49 -5.96 -6.90
CA GLY A 57 -3.87 -5.69 -6.51
C GLY A 57 -4.51 -6.85 -5.75
N GLU A 58 -3.70 -7.71 -5.16
CA GLU A 58 -4.09 -8.88 -4.39
C GLU A 58 -3.39 -8.85 -3.02
N GLY A 59 -4.03 -9.42 -2.03
CA GLY A 59 -3.43 -9.64 -0.71
C GLY A 59 -4.33 -9.24 0.44
N PRO A 60 -3.92 -9.57 1.68
CA PRO A 60 -4.69 -9.28 2.88
C PRO A 60 -5.07 -7.81 3.07
N CYS A 61 -4.20 -6.85 2.69
CA CYS A 61 -4.49 -5.43 2.86
C CYS A 61 -5.71 -4.98 2.02
N TRP A 62 -5.84 -5.48 0.78
CA TRP A 62 -6.97 -5.17 -0.08
C TRP A 62 -8.28 -5.69 0.49
N ASP A 63 -8.29 -6.93 0.99
CA ASP A 63 -9.46 -7.54 1.62
C ASP A 63 -9.80 -6.85 2.95
N ALA A 64 -8.79 -6.46 3.73
CA ALA A 64 -9.00 -5.71 4.97
C ALA A 64 -9.68 -4.36 4.70
N ILE A 65 -9.23 -3.63 3.68
CA ILE A 65 -9.85 -2.36 3.25
C ILE A 65 -11.24 -2.63 2.69
N ALA A 66 -11.41 -3.61 1.82
CA ALA A 66 -12.70 -3.93 1.20
C ALA A 66 -13.77 -4.30 2.25
N THR A 67 -13.39 -5.03 3.30
CA THR A 67 -14.31 -5.48 4.35
C THR A 67 -14.41 -4.54 5.55
N GLY A 68 -13.37 -3.73 5.80
CA GLY A 68 -13.20 -2.93 7.01
C GLY A 68 -12.90 -3.78 8.25
N ARG A 69 -12.41 -5.02 8.08
CA ARG A 69 -12.13 -6.00 9.14
C ARG A 69 -10.70 -6.51 9.02
N PRO A 70 -10.05 -6.90 10.13
CA PRO A 70 -8.78 -7.58 10.07
C PRO A 70 -8.83 -8.84 9.20
N VAL A 71 -7.78 -9.05 8.41
CA VAL A 71 -7.53 -10.27 7.64
C VAL A 71 -6.30 -10.94 8.23
N LEU A 72 -6.45 -12.19 8.67
CA LEU A 72 -5.45 -12.87 9.47
C LEU A 72 -5.05 -14.18 8.79
N GLU A 73 -3.81 -14.26 8.32
CA GLU A 73 -3.21 -15.44 7.72
C GLU A 73 -2.09 -15.99 8.62
N PRO A 74 -2.43 -16.88 9.53
CA PRO A 74 -1.49 -17.38 10.56
C PRO A 74 -0.43 -18.33 9.99
N ASP A 75 -0.66 -18.93 8.83
CA ASP A 75 0.26 -19.87 8.19
C ASP A 75 0.14 -19.80 6.66
N LEU A 76 0.90 -18.90 6.06
CA LEU A 76 0.95 -18.73 4.60
C LEU A 76 1.57 -19.92 3.86
N ARG A 77 2.41 -20.71 4.53
CA ARG A 77 3.13 -21.83 3.91
C ARG A 77 2.35 -23.13 3.98
N GLY A 78 1.73 -23.39 5.12
CA GLY A 78 0.95 -24.62 5.34
C GLY A 78 -0.44 -24.56 4.69
N SER A 79 -0.96 -23.35 4.49
CA SER A 79 -2.28 -23.14 3.89
C SER A 79 -2.27 -21.93 2.94
N PRO A 80 -1.64 -22.05 1.76
CA PRO A 80 -1.59 -20.96 0.80
C PRO A 80 -3.00 -20.49 0.44
N SER A 81 -3.24 -19.19 0.50
CA SER A 81 -4.54 -18.63 0.17
C SER A 81 -4.90 -18.86 -1.30
N ARG A 82 -6.12 -19.35 -1.54
CA ARG A 82 -6.68 -19.45 -2.88
C ARG A 82 -7.25 -18.12 -3.38
N THR A 83 -7.42 -17.17 -2.47
CA THR A 83 -8.00 -15.85 -2.77
C THR A 83 -6.98 -14.97 -3.49
N TRP A 84 -5.68 -15.12 -3.18
CA TRP A 84 -4.59 -14.30 -3.73
C TRP A 84 -3.51 -15.17 -4.40
N PRO A 85 -3.80 -15.79 -5.56
CA PRO A 85 -2.89 -16.77 -6.15
C PRO A 85 -1.58 -16.17 -6.67
N ALA A 86 -1.58 -14.94 -7.19
CA ALA A 86 -0.37 -14.29 -7.66
C ALA A 86 0.49 -13.82 -6.47
N PHE A 87 -0.14 -13.23 -5.45
CA PHE A 87 0.52 -12.80 -4.23
C PHE A 87 1.13 -13.97 -3.45
N SER A 88 0.37 -15.06 -3.24
CA SER A 88 0.88 -16.25 -2.56
C SER A 88 2.08 -16.87 -3.28
N ARG A 89 2.07 -16.87 -4.62
CA ARG A 89 3.20 -17.34 -5.42
C ARG A 89 4.42 -16.44 -5.27
N ALA A 90 4.24 -15.12 -5.28
CA ALA A 90 5.32 -14.16 -5.13
C ALA A 90 5.99 -14.22 -3.75
N LEU A 91 5.26 -14.64 -2.71
CA LEU A 91 5.78 -14.82 -1.35
C LEU A 91 6.34 -16.21 -1.04
N ALA A 92 6.24 -17.18 -1.95
CA ALA A 92 6.58 -18.58 -1.68
C ALA A 92 8.00 -18.77 -1.14
N ASP A 93 8.97 -18.00 -1.65
CA ASP A 93 10.38 -18.06 -1.26
C ASP A 93 10.77 -16.97 -0.25
N SER A 94 9.82 -16.21 0.28
CA SER A 94 10.07 -15.15 1.26
C SER A 94 10.26 -15.70 2.68
N ALA A 95 10.78 -14.86 3.59
CA ALA A 95 10.86 -15.18 5.00
C ALA A 95 9.50 -15.14 5.72
N VAL A 96 8.46 -14.60 5.09
CA VAL A 96 7.14 -14.40 5.68
C VAL A 96 6.41 -15.72 5.86
N ALA A 97 6.04 -16.03 7.10
CA ALA A 97 5.31 -17.26 7.44
C ALA A 97 3.89 -16.97 7.95
N ALA A 98 3.66 -15.82 8.56
CA ALA A 98 2.34 -15.31 8.93
C ALA A 98 2.21 -13.85 8.46
N LEU A 99 1.01 -13.44 8.07
CA LEU A 99 0.72 -12.09 7.60
C LEU A 99 -0.66 -11.66 8.08
N PHE A 100 -0.75 -10.44 8.59
CA PHE A 100 -1.99 -9.91 9.14
C PHE A 100 -2.18 -8.49 8.61
N ALA A 101 -3.36 -8.18 8.09
CA ALA A 101 -3.72 -6.83 7.67
C ALA A 101 -4.81 -6.27 8.58
N ILE A 102 -4.52 -5.14 9.21
CA ILE A 102 -5.44 -4.43 10.10
C ILE A 102 -5.89 -3.15 9.39
N PRO A 103 -7.19 -2.98 9.10
CA PRO A 103 -7.65 -1.83 8.33
C PRO A 103 -7.53 -0.53 9.11
N LEU A 104 -7.15 0.54 8.43
CA LEU A 104 -7.17 1.90 8.92
C LEU A 104 -8.53 2.53 8.62
N ASN A 105 -9.37 2.65 9.64
CA ASN A 105 -10.73 3.16 9.52
C ASN A 105 -10.94 4.41 10.37
N VAL A 106 -11.63 5.42 9.80
CA VAL A 106 -12.15 6.58 10.55
C VAL A 106 -13.65 6.69 10.27
N GLY A 107 -14.46 6.17 11.18
CA GLY A 107 -15.90 6.00 10.94
C GLY A 107 -16.14 5.10 9.71
N PRO A 108 -16.88 5.55 8.70
CA PRO A 108 -17.11 4.79 7.47
C PRO A 108 -15.95 4.87 6.47
N LEU A 109 -15.00 5.78 6.69
CA LEU A 109 -13.87 5.99 5.78
C LEU A 109 -12.84 4.88 5.98
N ARG A 110 -12.44 4.25 4.89
CA ARG A 110 -11.39 3.26 4.82
C ARG A 110 -10.21 3.90 4.10
N ILE A 111 -9.12 4.14 4.83
CA ILE A 111 -8.03 4.97 4.34
C ILE A 111 -6.74 4.20 4.07
N GLY A 112 -6.66 2.94 4.51
CA GLY A 112 -5.48 2.12 4.32
C GLY A 112 -5.47 0.88 5.19
N ALA A 113 -4.29 0.31 5.41
CA ALA A 113 -4.07 -0.82 6.28
C ALA A 113 -2.70 -0.74 6.99
N ILE A 114 -2.59 -1.47 8.11
CA ILE A 114 -1.32 -1.86 8.70
C ILE A 114 -1.11 -3.33 8.36
N ASP A 115 -0.02 -3.63 7.66
CA ASP A 115 0.44 -4.99 7.44
C ASP A 115 1.44 -5.38 8.53
N LEU A 116 1.25 -6.57 9.12
CA LEU A 116 2.09 -7.15 10.16
C LEU A 116 2.56 -8.52 9.69
N TYR A 117 3.84 -8.85 9.84
CA TYR A 117 4.31 -10.18 9.50
C TYR A 117 5.09 -10.86 10.62
N ASP A 118 5.16 -12.19 10.55
CA ASP A 118 6.07 -12.98 11.36
C ASP A 118 6.80 -14.00 10.48
N VAL A 119 8.01 -14.37 10.92
CA VAL A 119 8.86 -15.38 10.26
C VAL A 119 8.50 -16.81 10.66
N ARG A 120 7.58 -16.98 11.60
CA ARG A 120 7.05 -18.27 12.05
C ARG A 120 5.53 -18.26 11.93
N PRO A 121 4.91 -19.39 11.57
CA PRO A 121 3.47 -19.52 11.65
C PRO A 121 3.00 -19.26 13.08
N ARG A 122 2.04 -18.35 13.24
CA ARG A 122 1.41 -18.05 14.53
C ARG A 122 0.07 -17.35 14.32
N PRO A 123 -0.90 -17.53 15.21
CA PRO A 123 -2.10 -16.70 15.19
C PRO A 123 -1.82 -15.30 15.76
N LEU A 124 -2.58 -14.32 15.30
CA LEU A 124 -2.73 -13.01 15.93
C LEU A 124 -4.12 -12.98 16.57
N GLU A 125 -4.18 -13.14 17.89
CA GLU A 125 -5.43 -13.31 18.62
C GLU A 125 -5.38 -12.69 20.04
N GLY A 126 -6.50 -12.69 20.74
CA GLY A 126 -6.58 -12.19 22.11
C GLY A 126 -6.09 -10.76 22.26
N ASP A 127 -5.21 -10.55 23.25
CA ASP A 127 -4.66 -9.22 23.55
C ASP A 127 -3.77 -8.67 22.45
N ASP A 128 -3.07 -9.51 21.68
CA ASP A 128 -2.22 -9.06 20.58
C ASP A 128 -3.07 -8.46 19.45
N LEU A 129 -4.15 -9.13 19.08
CA LEU A 129 -5.10 -8.60 18.10
C LEU A 129 -5.79 -7.33 18.62
N ALA A 130 -6.19 -7.31 19.88
CA ALA A 130 -6.80 -6.13 20.48
C ALA A 130 -5.87 -4.91 20.44
N ARG A 131 -4.57 -5.10 20.75
CA ARG A 131 -3.54 -4.05 20.64
C ARG A 131 -3.34 -3.61 19.20
N ALA A 132 -3.28 -4.54 18.24
CA ALA A 132 -3.15 -4.22 16.83
C ALA A 132 -4.33 -3.36 16.32
N VAL A 133 -5.55 -3.70 16.70
CA VAL A 133 -6.74 -2.91 16.35
C VAL A 133 -6.75 -1.54 17.03
N ALA A 134 -6.32 -1.46 18.29
CA ALA A 134 -6.25 -0.20 19.02
C ALA A 134 -5.23 0.77 18.39
N VAL A 135 -4.00 0.29 18.13
CA VAL A 135 -2.98 1.12 17.48
C VAL A 135 -3.39 1.51 16.06
N ALA A 136 -4.06 0.65 15.31
CA ALA A 136 -4.59 0.99 13.99
C ALA A 136 -5.61 2.14 14.05
N ALA A 137 -6.45 2.18 15.08
CA ALA A 137 -7.39 3.29 15.28
C ALA A 137 -6.67 4.62 15.59
N ASP A 138 -5.57 4.61 16.35
CA ASP A 138 -4.77 5.80 16.63
C ASP A 138 -4.01 6.28 15.40
N VAL A 139 -3.38 5.36 14.67
CA VAL A 139 -2.71 5.60 13.39
C VAL A 139 -3.69 6.19 12.37
N SER A 140 -4.89 5.62 12.25
CA SER A 140 -5.92 6.12 11.32
C SER A 140 -6.24 7.59 11.55
N ARG A 141 -6.42 7.98 12.82
CA ARG A 141 -6.72 9.39 13.17
C ARG A 141 -5.55 10.33 12.86
N THR A 142 -4.33 9.86 13.10
CA THR A 142 -3.12 10.64 12.83
C THR A 142 -2.89 10.82 11.35
N VAL A 143 -2.98 9.74 10.56
CA VAL A 143 -2.86 9.77 9.08
C VAL A 143 -3.90 10.70 8.46
N LEU A 144 -5.16 10.60 8.87
CA LEU A 144 -6.21 11.47 8.34
C LEU A 144 -5.97 12.94 8.69
N ARG A 145 -5.53 13.23 9.92
CA ARG A 145 -5.21 14.60 10.35
C ARG A 145 -4.07 15.19 9.52
N GLN A 146 -2.97 14.46 9.37
CA GLN A 146 -1.83 14.87 8.53
C GLN A 146 -2.26 15.15 7.09
N ALA A 147 -3.07 14.28 6.50
CA ALA A 147 -3.57 14.48 5.15
C ALA A 147 -4.47 15.74 5.01
N ILE A 148 -5.27 16.07 6.02
CA ILE A 148 -6.08 17.30 6.04
C ILE A 148 -5.19 18.53 6.18
N GLU A 149 -4.19 18.49 7.07
CA GLU A 149 -3.23 19.57 7.26
C GLU A 149 -2.42 19.85 5.99
N GLU A 150 -1.94 18.78 5.31
CA GLU A 150 -1.22 18.88 4.03
C GLU A 150 -2.10 19.40 2.89
N SER A 151 -3.39 19.08 2.88
CA SER A 151 -4.34 19.57 1.86
C SER A 151 -4.65 21.07 2.00
N GLY A 152 -4.46 21.63 3.18
CA GLY A 152 -4.64 23.05 3.47
C GLY A 152 -3.39 23.93 3.23
N LEU A 153 -2.24 23.31 3.00
CA LEU A 153 -0.96 23.98 2.73
C LEU A 153 -0.60 23.74 1.26
N GLU A 154 -0.74 24.78 0.44
CA GLU A 154 -0.11 24.77 -0.90
C GLU A 154 1.40 24.53 -0.72
N GLU A 155 1.90 23.43 -1.32
CA GLU A 155 3.32 23.04 -1.35
C GLU A 155 3.96 22.52 -0.04
N ALA A 156 3.60 21.31 0.39
CA ALA A 156 4.46 20.58 1.31
C ALA A 156 5.68 19.98 0.56
N PRO A 157 6.91 20.06 1.13
CA PRO A 157 8.11 19.54 0.46
C PRO A 157 8.05 18.02 0.33
N ALA A 158 8.19 17.56 -0.90
CA ALA A 158 8.08 16.19 -1.39
C ALA A 158 9.21 15.22 -0.90
N ALA A 159 9.86 15.49 0.23
CA ALA A 159 11.11 14.83 0.61
C ALA A 159 10.96 13.51 1.41
N ALA A 160 9.78 13.17 1.91
CA ALA A 160 9.59 12.04 2.82
C ALA A 160 8.78 10.84 2.25
N ARG A 161 8.34 10.93 0.99
CA ARG A 161 7.49 9.87 0.40
C ARG A 161 8.30 8.81 -0.31
N PRO A 162 7.95 7.51 -0.20
CA PRO A 162 8.56 6.45 -1.01
C PRO A 162 8.49 6.83 -2.49
N ARG A 163 9.65 6.89 -3.13
CA ARG A 163 9.78 7.36 -4.53
C ARG A 163 8.99 6.50 -5.52
N SER A 164 8.73 5.24 -5.19
CA SER A 164 8.08 4.28 -6.07
C SER A 164 6.64 4.66 -6.40
N ARG A 165 5.77 4.86 -5.40
CA ARG A 165 4.35 5.15 -5.63
C ARG A 165 4.11 6.53 -6.23
N ARG A 166 4.91 7.53 -5.84
CA ARG A 166 4.85 8.86 -6.49
C ARG A 166 5.12 8.77 -7.99
N ARG A 167 6.07 7.96 -8.41
CA ARG A 167 6.37 7.77 -9.84
C ARG A 167 5.21 7.06 -10.55
N ILE A 168 4.58 6.08 -9.91
CA ILE A 168 3.39 5.43 -10.44
C ILE A 168 2.25 6.46 -10.62
N HIS A 169 1.96 7.29 -9.62
CA HIS A 169 0.94 8.34 -9.73
C HIS A 169 1.26 9.37 -10.84
N GLN A 170 2.53 9.76 -10.99
CA GLN A 170 2.93 10.63 -12.09
C GLN A 170 2.71 9.95 -13.44
N ALA A 171 3.07 8.67 -13.59
CA ALA A 171 2.83 7.90 -14.81
C ALA A 171 1.33 7.73 -15.08
N THR A 172 0.50 7.50 -14.04
CA THR A 172 -0.96 7.48 -14.16
C THR A 172 -1.48 8.80 -14.76
N GLY A 173 -0.99 9.95 -14.28
CA GLY A 173 -1.32 11.24 -14.87
C GLY A 173 -0.93 11.37 -16.35
N PHE A 174 0.22 10.81 -16.75
CA PHE A 174 0.59 10.77 -18.18
C PHE A 174 -0.34 9.89 -19.01
N VAL A 175 -0.76 8.72 -18.48
CA VAL A 175 -1.70 7.82 -19.16
C VAL A 175 -3.08 8.46 -19.30
N ILE A 176 -3.57 9.14 -18.25
CA ILE A 176 -4.82 9.92 -18.32
C ILE A 176 -4.74 10.94 -19.46
N ALA A 177 -3.66 11.71 -19.53
CA ALA A 177 -3.46 12.72 -20.56
C ALA A 177 -3.31 12.13 -21.98
N GLN A 178 -2.86 10.89 -22.13
CA GLN A 178 -2.71 10.20 -23.40
C GLN A 178 -4.01 9.59 -23.94
N LEU A 179 -4.85 9.06 -23.03
CA LEU A 179 -6.00 8.21 -23.38
C LEU A 179 -7.36 8.83 -23.03
N ASP A 180 -7.39 9.91 -22.24
CA ASP A 180 -8.62 10.53 -21.70
C ASP A 180 -9.48 9.51 -20.92
N VAL A 181 -8.83 8.73 -20.04
CA VAL A 181 -9.47 7.72 -19.19
C VAL A 181 -9.49 8.16 -17.73
N SER A 182 -10.23 7.42 -16.87
CA SER A 182 -10.21 7.66 -15.43
C SER A 182 -8.84 7.32 -14.79
N ALA A 183 -8.58 7.83 -13.60
CA ALA A 183 -7.36 7.50 -12.85
C ALA A 183 -7.27 6.00 -12.54
N ASP A 184 -8.39 5.38 -12.19
CA ASP A 184 -8.47 3.94 -11.91
C ASP A 184 -8.17 3.10 -13.15
N ASP A 185 -8.69 3.49 -14.32
CA ASP A 185 -8.42 2.81 -15.58
C ASP A 185 -6.96 2.97 -16.00
N ALA A 186 -6.39 4.17 -15.83
CA ALA A 186 -4.99 4.44 -16.14
C ALA A 186 -4.04 3.61 -15.24
N GLU A 187 -4.33 3.52 -13.95
CA GLU A 187 -3.56 2.68 -13.02
C GLU A 187 -3.72 1.20 -13.35
N LEU A 188 -4.93 0.75 -13.69
CA LEU A 188 -5.20 -0.62 -14.12
C LEU A 188 -4.39 -0.98 -15.37
N LEU A 189 -4.25 -0.08 -16.34
CA LEU A 189 -3.43 -0.29 -17.54
C LEU A 189 -1.95 -0.48 -17.19
N ILE A 190 -1.40 0.36 -16.29
CA ILE A 190 -0.02 0.22 -15.81
C ILE A 190 0.18 -1.12 -15.11
N ARG A 191 -0.74 -1.51 -14.23
CA ARG A 191 -0.72 -2.78 -13.50
C ARG A 191 -0.83 -3.99 -14.43
N ALA A 192 -1.77 -3.95 -15.36
CA ALA A 192 -1.94 -5.02 -16.34
C ALA A 192 -0.69 -5.22 -17.19
N ARG A 193 -0.03 -4.13 -17.54
CA ARG A 193 1.21 -4.18 -18.31
C ARG A 193 2.37 -4.73 -17.51
N ALA A 194 2.54 -4.29 -16.27
CA ALA A 194 3.53 -4.81 -15.34
C ALA A 194 3.37 -6.32 -15.16
N PHE A 195 2.15 -6.78 -14.94
CA PHE A 195 1.82 -8.20 -14.81
C PHE A 195 2.15 -8.98 -16.10
N ALA A 196 1.75 -8.48 -17.27
CA ALA A 196 1.99 -9.14 -18.56
C ALA A 196 3.48 -9.30 -18.89
N GLU A 197 4.32 -8.37 -18.41
CA GLU A 197 5.76 -8.37 -18.64
C GLU A 197 6.57 -9.01 -17.49
N GLY A 198 5.93 -9.40 -16.39
CA GLY A 198 6.62 -9.91 -15.19
C GLY A 198 7.51 -8.86 -14.51
N ARG A 199 7.12 -7.57 -14.60
CA ARG A 199 7.82 -6.41 -14.07
C ARG A 199 7.01 -5.76 -12.95
N THR A 200 7.64 -4.87 -12.18
CA THR A 200 6.95 -4.04 -11.18
C THR A 200 6.18 -2.90 -11.85
N MET A 201 5.15 -2.38 -11.20
CA MET A 201 4.47 -1.16 -11.65
C MET A 201 5.43 0.04 -11.73
N LEU A 202 6.41 0.11 -10.82
CA LEU A 202 7.43 1.16 -10.82
C LEU A 202 8.27 1.15 -12.10
N GLU A 203 8.74 -0.02 -12.55
CA GLU A 203 9.53 -0.13 -13.78
C GLU A 203 8.73 0.27 -15.03
N VAL A 204 7.44 -0.06 -15.07
CA VAL A 204 6.54 0.38 -16.15
C VAL A 204 6.28 1.88 -16.07
N ALA A 205 6.08 2.41 -14.85
CA ALA A 205 5.92 3.84 -14.63
C ALA A 205 7.17 4.62 -15.08
N ASP A 206 8.36 4.10 -14.82
CA ASP A 206 9.61 4.70 -15.26
C ASP A 206 9.72 4.76 -16.79
N ASP A 207 9.31 3.71 -17.49
CA ASP A 207 9.24 3.69 -18.95
C ASP A 207 8.29 4.79 -19.49
N ILE A 208 7.15 4.99 -18.84
CA ILE A 208 6.18 6.05 -19.23
C ILE A 208 6.76 7.44 -18.97
N LEU A 209 7.34 7.66 -17.79
CA LEU A 209 7.89 8.97 -17.40
C LEU A 209 9.11 9.36 -18.24
N THR A 210 9.93 8.40 -18.64
CA THR A 210 11.07 8.61 -19.54
C THR A 210 10.68 8.66 -21.01
N ARG A 211 9.37 8.48 -21.31
CA ARG A 211 8.82 8.43 -22.66
C ARG A 211 9.36 7.30 -23.54
N SER A 212 9.94 6.27 -22.94
CA SER A 212 10.29 5.03 -23.62
C SER A 212 9.07 4.13 -23.83
N ARG A 213 7.94 4.50 -23.25
CA ARG A 213 6.63 3.87 -23.42
C ARG A 213 5.53 4.90 -23.55
N ARG A 214 4.58 4.65 -24.45
CA ARG A 214 3.42 5.50 -24.69
C ARG A 214 2.18 4.66 -25.00
N PHE A 215 1.04 5.06 -24.44
CA PHE A 215 -0.26 4.49 -24.81
C PHE A 215 -0.96 5.40 -25.82
N THR A 216 -1.58 4.80 -26.84
CA THR A 216 -2.34 5.50 -27.87
C THR A 216 -3.64 4.74 -28.14
N ILE A 217 -4.66 5.45 -28.64
CA ILE A 217 -5.90 4.81 -29.14
C ILE A 217 -5.85 4.79 -30.66
N ARG A 218 -5.90 3.59 -31.24
CA ARG A 218 -6.03 3.41 -32.69
C ARG A 218 -7.18 2.46 -33.01
N GLY A 219 -8.13 2.90 -33.80
CA GLY A 219 -9.28 2.09 -34.16
C GLY A 219 -10.19 1.69 -32.98
N GLY A 220 -10.17 2.44 -31.87
CA GLY A 220 -10.92 2.12 -30.65
C GLY A 220 -10.21 1.14 -29.70
N GLU A 221 -9.01 0.70 -30.04
CA GLU A 221 -8.18 -0.17 -29.19
C GLU A 221 -7.00 0.60 -28.61
N ILE A 222 -6.67 0.29 -27.34
CA ILE A 222 -5.49 0.86 -26.69
C ILE A 222 -4.26 0.09 -27.20
N GLN A 223 -3.34 0.82 -27.78
CA GLN A 223 -2.05 0.32 -28.25
C GLN A 223 -0.93 0.84 -27.35
N ASP A 224 0.01 -0.02 -27.08
CA ASP A 224 1.21 0.25 -26.26
C ASP A 224 2.41 0.29 -27.21
N GLU A 225 3.03 1.44 -27.32
CA GLU A 225 4.20 1.69 -28.17
C GLU A 225 5.44 1.85 -27.28
N ARG A 226 6.47 1.09 -27.57
CA ARG A 226 7.81 1.21 -26.97
C ARG A 226 8.75 1.96 -27.88
#